data_82ae0992c4e863979822bd672fdf44c1
#
_entry.id   82ae0992c4e863979822bd672fdf44c1
#
_cell.length_a   1.000
_cell.length_b   1.000
_cell.length_c   1.000
_cell.angle_alpha   90.00
_cell.angle_beta   90.00
_cell.angle_gamma   90.00
#
_symmetry.space_group_name_H-M   'P 1'
#
loop_
_entity.id
_entity.type
_entity.pdbx_description
1 polymer ?
#
loop_
_entity_poly.entity_id
_entity_poly.type
_entity_poly.pdbx_seq_one_letter_code
_entity_poly.pdbx_strand_id
1 'polypeptide(L)'
;MKKFNTLLLALVILVCTNALAQKTDALLNEAKKAIAASNAIYFESFVKNDSSIFINRYAKDACILAPNTPAMCGHKAAAEFFKGAYQDYGLRNGKFITTAVYGDGKEFVTEEGLWQSFDATGKLFDDGKFLVLWKKTSEGWKMFRDSFSSNHNPK
;
A
#
# COMPACT_ATOMS: atom_id res chain seq x y z
N MET A 1 46.50 27.50 -10.19
CA MET A 1 45.73 27.34 -8.96
C MET A 1 44.20 27.39 -9.17
N LYS A 2 43.60 28.23 -10.03
CA LYS A 2 42.14 28.29 -10.27
C LYS A 2 41.53 26.99 -10.84
N LYS A 3 42.21 26.27 -11.73
CA LYS A 3 41.72 25.01 -12.35
C LYS A 3 41.64 23.83 -11.36
N PHE A 4 42.47 23.78 -10.34
CA PHE A 4 42.48 22.72 -9.33
C PHE A 4 41.28 22.84 -8.38
N ASN A 5 40.96 24.08 -8.00
CA ASN A 5 39.77 24.30 -7.14
C ASN A 5 38.44 23.97 -7.83
N THR A 6 38.34 24.19 -9.16
CA THR A 6 37.12 23.85 -9.93
C THR A 6 36.91 22.34 -10.03
N LEU A 7 37.97 21.57 -10.20
CA LEU A 7 37.94 20.12 -10.29
C LEU A 7 37.55 19.49 -8.92
N LEU A 8 38.09 20.02 -7.82
CA LEU A 8 37.76 19.55 -6.48
C LEU A 8 36.31 19.83 -6.12
N LEU A 9 35.78 20.99 -6.49
CA LEU A 9 34.37 21.36 -6.28
C LEU A 9 33.41 20.44 -7.05
N ALA A 10 33.74 20.12 -8.32
CA ALA A 10 32.94 19.23 -9.15
C ALA A 10 32.93 17.78 -8.58
N LEU A 11 34.04 17.32 -8.03
CA LEU A 11 34.15 15.99 -7.42
C LEU A 11 33.30 15.89 -6.12
N VAL A 12 33.30 16.93 -5.29
CA VAL A 12 32.50 16.97 -4.06
C VAL A 12 31.02 16.97 -4.38
N ILE A 13 30.56 17.71 -5.39
CA ILE A 13 29.15 17.74 -5.81
C ILE A 13 28.73 16.34 -6.30
N LEU A 14 29.55 15.65 -7.07
CA LEU A 14 29.24 14.31 -7.60
C LEU A 14 29.11 13.26 -6.49
N VAL A 15 29.94 13.33 -5.44
CA VAL A 15 29.85 12.41 -4.28
C VAL A 15 28.62 12.68 -3.45
N CYS A 16 28.24 13.95 -3.25
CA CYS A 16 27.05 14.31 -2.49
C CYS A 16 25.76 13.87 -3.20
N THR A 17 25.67 13.99 -4.51
CA THR A 17 24.47 13.55 -5.25
C THR A 17 24.29 12.03 -5.22
N ASN A 18 25.34 11.25 -5.33
CA ASN A 18 25.29 9.80 -5.19
C ASN A 18 24.85 9.35 -3.79
N ALA A 19 25.34 9.99 -2.74
CA ALA A 19 24.97 9.66 -1.36
C ALA A 19 23.48 9.97 -1.07
N LEU A 20 22.93 11.06 -1.62
CA LEU A 20 21.52 11.41 -1.50
C LEU A 20 20.61 10.42 -2.27
N ALA A 21 20.98 10.03 -3.48
CA ALA A 21 20.25 9.06 -4.27
C ALA A 21 20.22 7.68 -3.57
N GLN A 22 21.37 7.20 -3.08
CA GLN A 22 21.45 5.96 -2.32
C GLN A 22 20.58 5.96 -1.05
N LYS A 23 20.50 7.08 -0.34
CA LYS A 23 19.66 7.21 0.84
C LYS A 23 18.18 7.18 0.49
N THR A 24 17.77 7.83 -0.58
CA THR A 24 16.37 7.80 -1.07
C THR A 24 15.97 6.40 -1.49
N ASP A 25 16.82 5.70 -2.22
CA ASP A 25 16.58 4.29 -2.62
C ASP A 25 16.43 3.36 -1.42
N ALA A 26 17.26 3.55 -0.38
CA ALA A 26 17.18 2.76 0.84
C ALA A 26 15.84 2.98 1.59
N LEU A 27 15.36 4.24 1.68
CA LEU A 27 14.08 4.58 2.31
C LEU A 27 12.89 4.03 1.52
N LEU A 28 12.92 4.14 0.21
CA LEU A 28 11.87 3.57 -0.64
C LEU A 28 11.86 2.04 -0.57
N ASN A 29 13.02 1.40 -0.49
CA ASN A 29 13.11 -0.06 -0.33
C ASN A 29 12.60 -0.53 1.04
N GLU A 30 12.79 0.25 2.11
CA GLU A 30 12.16 0.00 3.42
C GLU A 30 10.62 0.01 3.29
N ALA A 31 10.06 1.03 2.63
CA ALA A 31 8.63 1.13 2.39
C ALA A 31 8.11 -0.08 1.58
N LYS A 32 8.76 -0.44 0.48
CA LYS A 32 8.39 -1.60 -0.36
C LYS A 32 8.34 -2.91 0.45
N LYS A 33 9.31 -3.14 1.34
CA LYS A 33 9.33 -4.31 2.21
C LYS A 33 8.15 -4.32 3.19
N ALA A 34 7.83 -3.18 3.81
CA ALA A 34 6.73 -3.05 4.75
C ALA A 34 5.37 -3.24 4.05
N ILE A 35 5.21 -2.71 2.83
CA ILE A 35 4.05 -2.89 1.97
C ILE A 35 3.87 -4.38 1.64
N ALA A 36 4.90 -5.04 1.14
CA ALA A 36 4.85 -6.47 0.80
C ALA A 36 4.47 -7.33 2.02
N ALA A 37 5.03 -7.04 3.20
CA ALA A 37 4.69 -7.72 4.44
C ALA A 37 3.23 -7.48 4.88
N SER A 38 2.67 -6.30 4.60
CA SER A 38 1.26 -6.01 4.88
C SER A 38 0.35 -6.72 3.89
N ASN A 39 0.65 -6.67 2.58
CA ASN A 39 -0.14 -7.33 1.54
C ASN A 39 -0.19 -8.85 1.73
N ALA A 40 0.89 -9.45 2.23
CA ALA A 40 0.97 -10.89 2.49
C ALA A 40 -0.07 -11.40 3.50
N ILE A 41 -0.52 -10.55 4.44
CA ILE A 41 -1.49 -10.94 5.49
C ILE A 41 -2.89 -10.35 5.27
N TYR A 42 -3.11 -9.52 4.26
CA TYR A 42 -4.41 -8.87 4.03
C TYR A 42 -5.53 -9.91 3.88
N PHE A 43 -5.37 -10.83 2.96
CA PHE A 43 -6.39 -11.84 2.67
C PHE A 43 -6.47 -12.96 3.73
N GLU A 44 -5.48 -13.08 4.58
CA GLU A 44 -5.56 -13.97 5.76
C GLU A 44 -6.72 -13.58 6.69
N SER A 45 -7.06 -12.29 6.76
CA SER A 45 -8.22 -11.77 7.49
C SER A 45 -9.54 -12.37 6.97
N PHE A 46 -9.66 -12.59 5.69
CA PHE A 46 -10.84 -13.22 5.07
C PHE A 46 -10.81 -14.75 5.19
N VAL A 47 -9.66 -15.38 5.01
CA VAL A 47 -9.51 -16.84 5.20
C VAL A 47 -9.91 -17.24 6.62
N LYS A 48 -9.53 -16.44 7.62
CA LYS A 48 -9.81 -16.69 9.04
C LYS A 48 -11.08 -16.02 9.55
N ASN A 49 -11.73 -15.19 8.74
CA ASN A 49 -12.85 -14.32 9.13
C ASN A 49 -12.53 -13.47 10.39
N ASP A 50 -11.33 -12.91 10.42
CA ASP A 50 -10.80 -12.13 11.54
C ASP A 50 -10.10 -10.86 11.03
N SER A 51 -10.81 -9.74 11.05
CA SER A 51 -10.27 -8.45 10.63
C SER A 51 -9.14 -7.93 11.52
N SER A 52 -9.00 -8.42 12.78
CA SER A 52 -7.96 -7.98 13.71
C SER A 52 -6.55 -8.29 13.20
N ILE A 53 -6.41 -9.28 12.33
CA ILE A 53 -5.15 -9.65 11.66
C ILE A 53 -4.58 -8.48 10.86
N PHE A 54 -5.43 -7.68 10.21
CA PHE A 54 -4.99 -6.63 9.31
C PHE A 54 -5.29 -5.20 9.78
N ILE A 55 -6.30 -4.98 10.62
CA ILE A 55 -6.79 -3.64 11.03
C ILE A 55 -5.66 -2.70 11.47
N ASN A 56 -4.67 -3.20 12.20
CA ASN A 56 -3.52 -2.42 12.64
C ASN A 56 -2.53 -2.06 11.52
N ARG A 57 -2.75 -2.53 10.29
CA ARG A 57 -2.00 -2.09 9.11
C ARG A 57 -2.56 -0.80 8.49
N TYR A 58 -3.78 -0.42 8.86
CA TYR A 58 -4.31 0.91 8.58
C TYR A 58 -3.81 1.94 9.60
N ALA A 59 -3.55 3.17 9.15
CA ALA A 59 -3.35 4.31 10.04
C ALA A 59 -4.66 4.60 10.80
N LYS A 60 -4.58 5.20 12.00
CA LYS A 60 -5.75 5.53 12.80
C LYS A 60 -6.74 6.45 12.08
N ASP A 61 -6.22 7.33 11.21
CA ASP A 61 -6.93 8.29 10.37
C ASP A 61 -7.05 7.82 8.90
N ALA A 62 -6.91 6.52 8.65
CA ALA A 62 -7.04 5.94 7.31
C ALA A 62 -8.48 5.98 6.81
N CYS A 63 -8.64 6.03 5.49
CA CYS A 63 -9.95 5.86 4.83
C CYS A 63 -9.85 4.83 3.71
N ILE A 64 -10.84 3.94 3.64
CA ILE A 64 -11.11 3.08 2.50
C ILE A 64 -12.04 3.83 1.55
N LEU A 65 -11.65 3.92 0.30
CA LEU A 65 -12.33 4.63 -0.79
C LEU A 65 -12.85 3.59 -1.79
N ALA A 66 -13.79 2.77 -1.34
CA ALA A 66 -14.39 1.73 -2.16
C ALA A 66 -15.33 2.34 -3.23
N PRO A 67 -15.50 1.67 -4.39
CA PRO A 67 -16.40 2.17 -5.43
C PRO A 67 -17.86 2.21 -4.96
N ASN A 68 -18.60 3.21 -5.42
CA ASN A 68 -20.04 3.38 -5.19
C ASN A 68 -20.47 3.50 -3.72
N THR A 69 -19.54 3.80 -2.81
CA THR A 69 -19.84 4.02 -1.38
C THR A 69 -19.17 5.30 -0.87
N PRO A 70 -19.70 5.94 0.18
CA PRO A 70 -18.99 7.00 0.88
C PRO A 70 -17.67 6.48 1.47
N ALA A 71 -16.69 7.37 1.67
CA ALA A 71 -15.42 7.03 2.31
C ALA A 71 -15.63 6.45 3.72
N MET A 72 -15.02 5.32 4.01
CA MET A 72 -15.09 4.62 5.30
C MET A 72 -13.79 4.87 6.07
N CYS A 73 -13.85 5.72 7.11
CA CYS A 73 -12.67 6.21 7.81
C CYS A 73 -12.54 5.66 9.23
N GLY A 74 -11.30 5.37 9.63
CA GLY A 74 -10.90 4.84 10.93
C GLY A 74 -11.06 3.32 11.05
N HIS A 75 -10.46 2.75 12.11
CA HIS A 75 -10.38 1.30 12.30
C HIS A 75 -11.75 0.62 12.42
N LYS A 76 -12.74 1.30 13.03
CA LYS A 76 -14.10 0.75 13.14
C LYS A 76 -14.74 0.58 11.76
N ALA A 77 -14.67 1.61 10.91
CA ALA A 77 -15.23 1.55 9.56
C ALA A 77 -14.48 0.54 8.68
N ALA A 78 -13.15 0.43 8.83
CA ALA A 78 -12.38 -0.60 8.17
C ALA A 78 -12.80 -2.01 8.60
N ALA A 79 -13.05 -2.26 9.88
CA ALA A 79 -13.56 -3.55 10.37
C ALA A 79 -14.94 -3.90 9.80
N GLU A 80 -15.84 -2.91 9.70
CA GLU A 80 -17.16 -3.09 9.06
C GLU A 80 -17.02 -3.39 7.55
N PHE A 81 -16.06 -2.76 6.87
CA PHE A 81 -15.76 -3.08 5.48
C PHE A 81 -15.33 -4.55 5.31
N PHE A 82 -14.41 -5.05 6.15
CA PHE A 82 -13.98 -6.46 6.11
C PHE A 82 -15.15 -7.40 6.37
N LYS A 83 -16.00 -7.07 7.35
CA LYS A 83 -17.19 -7.85 7.66
C LYS A 83 -18.17 -7.91 6.48
N GLY A 84 -18.49 -6.76 5.87
CA GLY A 84 -19.36 -6.70 4.70
C GLY A 84 -18.77 -7.45 3.50
N ALA A 85 -17.48 -7.28 3.22
CA ALA A 85 -16.81 -8.03 2.14
C ALA A 85 -16.91 -9.55 2.33
N TYR A 86 -16.79 -10.02 3.58
CA TYR A 86 -16.93 -11.44 3.90
C TYR A 86 -18.39 -11.91 3.83
N GLN A 87 -19.33 -11.17 4.45
CA GLN A 87 -20.72 -11.63 4.63
C GLN A 87 -21.59 -11.39 3.40
N ASP A 88 -21.47 -10.20 2.80
CA ASP A 88 -22.39 -9.75 1.76
C ASP A 88 -21.85 -10.03 0.35
N TYR A 89 -20.52 -9.96 0.17
CA TYR A 89 -19.88 -10.20 -1.13
C TYR A 89 -19.24 -11.58 -1.26
N GLY A 90 -19.15 -12.36 -0.19
CA GLY A 90 -18.63 -13.71 -0.23
C GLY A 90 -17.11 -13.82 -0.41
N LEU A 91 -16.37 -12.75 -0.14
CA LEU A 91 -14.90 -12.75 -0.22
C LEU A 91 -14.32 -13.71 0.82
N ARG A 92 -13.51 -14.68 0.36
CA ARG A 92 -12.85 -15.67 1.23
C ARG A 92 -11.35 -15.67 1.10
N ASN A 93 -10.84 -15.29 -0.05
CA ASN A 93 -9.41 -15.19 -0.32
C ASN A 93 -9.15 -14.22 -1.47
N GLY A 94 -7.90 -13.89 -1.69
CA GLY A 94 -7.49 -13.03 -2.79
C GLY A 94 -5.99 -12.86 -2.86
N LYS A 95 -5.56 -11.95 -3.70
CA LYS A 95 -4.16 -11.53 -3.78
C LYS A 95 -4.04 -10.12 -4.30
N PHE A 96 -2.98 -9.45 -3.87
CA PHE A 96 -2.48 -8.23 -4.48
C PHE A 96 -1.30 -8.56 -5.40
N ILE A 97 -1.20 -7.82 -6.50
CA ILE A 97 -0.09 -7.84 -7.44
C ILE A 97 0.39 -6.40 -7.55
N THR A 98 1.35 -6.00 -6.70
CA THR A 98 1.97 -4.68 -6.74
C THR A 98 2.72 -4.51 -8.05
N THR A 99 2.36 -3.51 -8.85
CA THR A 99 3.01 -3.19 -10.13
C THR A 99 4.06 -2.11 -9.98
N ALA A 100 3.84 -1.15 -9.08
CA ALA A 100 4.79 -0.08 -8.79
C ALA A 100 4.64 0.47 -7.37
N VAL A 101 5.71 1.09 -6.86
CA VAL A 101 5.69 1.91 -5.64
C VAL A 101 6.46 3.19 -5.92
N TYR A 102 5.78 4.33 -5.77
CA TYR A 102 6.28 5.66 -6.05
C TYR A 102 6.49 6.46 -4.77
N GLY A 103 7.49 7.35 -4.77
CA GLY A 103 7.78 8.26 -3.67
C GLY A 103 9.25 8.22 -3.24
N ASP A 104 9.59 9.02 -2.26
CA ASP A 104 10.96 9.13 -1.72
C ASP A 104 11.19 8.31 -0.43
N GLY A 105 10.17 7.60 0.04
CA GLY A 105 10.22 6.76 1.24
C GLY A 105 10.30 7.53 2.56
N LYS A 106 10.01 8.84 2.59
CA LYS A 106 10.12 9.64 3.82
C LYS A 106 8.84 9.68 4.62
N GLU A 107 7.78 10.22 4.06
CA GLU A 107 6.50 10.42 4.74
C GLU A 107 5.37 9.65 4.09
N PHE A 108 5.30 9.71 2.76
CA PHE A 108 4.30 9.02 1.96
C PHE A 108 4.93 8.27 0.80
N VAL A 109 4.34 7.13 0.46
CA VAL A 109 4.58 6.43 -0.81
C VAL A 109 3.24 5.97 -1.37
N THR A 110 3.15 5.90 -2.69
CA THR A 110 1.97 5.39 -3.38
C THR A 110 2.27 4.02 -3.94
N GLU A 111 1.47 3.04 -3.61
CA GLU A 111 1.47 1.71 -4.22
C GLU A 111 0.39 1.64 -5.30
N GLU A 112 0.75 1.10 -6.45
CA GLU A 112 -0.13 0.78 -7.57
C GLU A 112 -0.12 -0.72 -7.81
N GLY A 113 -1.30 -1.28 -8.12
CA GLY A 113 -1.36 -2.71 -8.41
C GLY A 113 -2.73 -3.20 -8.87
N LEU A 114 -2.79 -4.53 -9.00
CA LEU A 114 -3.98 -5.28 -9.34
C LEU A 114 -4.40 -6.12 -8.14
N TRP A 115 -5.70 -6.35 -8.00
CA TRP A 115 -6.25 -7.25 -7.00
C TRP A 115 -7.15 -8.30 -7.63
N GLN A 116 -7.25 -9.45 -6.98
CA GLN A 116 -8.15 -10.53 -7.34
C GLN A 116 -8.83 -11.06 -6.08
N SER A 117 -10.13 -11.33 -6.18
CA SER A 117 -10.97 -11.84 -5.10
C SER A 117 -11.56 -13.20 -5.44
N PHE A 118 -11.47 -14.13 -4.49
CA PHE A 118 -11.93 -15.52 -4.65
C PHE A 118 -12.99 -15.86 -3.60
N ASP A 119 -13.97 -16.65 -4.00
CA ASP A 119 -15.01 -17.20 -3.13
C ASP A 119 -14.53 -18.45 -2.35
N ALA A 120 -15.43 -19.08 -1.60
CA ALA A 120 -15.14 -20.26 -0.79
C ALA A 120 -14.75 -21.50 -1.61
N THR A 121 -15.08 -21.53 -2.91
CA THR A 121 -14.69 -22.61 -3.83
C THR A 121 -13.35 -22.37 -4.50
N GLY A 122 -12.74 -21.22 -4.26
CA GLY A 122 -11.52 -20.76 -4.93
C GLY A 122 -11.78 -20.17 -6.32
N LYS A 123 -13.03 -19.92 -6.70
CA LYS A 123 -13.39 -19.28 -7.96
C LYS A 123 -13.16 -17.78 -7.87
N LEU A 124 -12.48 -17.23 -8.89
CA LEU A 124 -12.38 -15.79 -9.09
C LEU A 124 -13.77 -15.21 -9.37
N PHE A 125 -14.24 -14.25 -8.57
CA PHE A 125 -15.54 -13.61 -8.77
C PHE A 125 -15.43 -12.10 -9.04
N ASP A 126 -14.30 -11.47 -8.67
CA ASP A 126 -14.02 -10.08 -8.99
C ASP A 126 -12.52 -9.81 -9.05
N ASP A 127 -12.13 -8.83 -9.86
CA ASP A 127 -10.75 -8.36 -9.99
C ASP A 127 -10.74 -6.88 -10.37
N GLY A 128 -9.61 -6.25 -10.15
CA GLY A 128 -9.48 -4.83 -10.45
C GLY A 128 -8.09 -4.27 -10.23
N LYS A 129 -8.05 -2.96 -10.03
CA LYS A 129 -6.84 -2.18 -9.82
C LYS A 129 -6.98 -1.32 -8.58
N PHE A 130 -5.84 -1.01 -7.95
CA PHE A 130 -5.81 -0.19 -6.75
C PHE A 130 -4.69 0.85 -6.80
N LEU A 131 -4.92 1.91 -6.03
CA LEU A 131 -3.94 2.91 -5.63
C LEU A 131 -4.06 3.09 -4.12
N VAL A 132 -2.99 2.78 -3.40
CA VAL A 132 -2.91 2.96 -1.95
C VAL A 132 -1.84 3.97 -1.61
N LEU A 133 -2.23 5.04 -0.91
CA LEU A 133 -1.29 5.95 -0.28
C LEU A 133 -0.93 5.39 1.09
N TRP A 134 0.35 5.09 1.28
CA TRP A 134 0.94 4.65 2.53
C TRP A 134 1.55 5.83 3.27
N LYS A 135 1.39 5.87 4.59
CA LYS A 135 1.94 6.90 5.48
C LYS A 135 2.94 6.28 6.44
N LYS A 136 4.10 6.91 6.58
CA LYS A 136 5.08 6.55 7.60
C LYS A 136 4.62 7.11 8.95
N THR A 137 4.49 6.22 9.94
CA THR A 137 4.10 6.57 11.31
C THR A 137 5.19 6.15 12.28
N SER A 138 5.05 6.47 13.58
CA SER A 138 5.93 5.97 14.63
C SER A 138 5.88 4.43 14.77
N GLU A 139 4.82 3.79 14.26
CA GLU A 139 4.62 2.34 14.27
C GLU A 139 4.99 1.68 12.92
N GLY A 140 5.65 2.39 12.01
CA GLY A 140 6.01 1.94 10.68
C GLY A 140 5.04 2.41 9.59
N TRP A 141 5.12 1.78 8.42
CA TRP A 141 4.27 2.11 7.27
C TRP A 141 2.87 1.55 7.45
N LYS A 142 1.86 2.42 7.25
CA LYS A 142 0.44 2.10 7.40
C LYS A 142 -0.34 2.52 6.15
N MET A 143 -1.34 1.77 5.74
CA MET A 143 -2.31 2.21 4.73
C MET A 143 -3.03 3.45 5.23
N PHE A 144 -3.08 4.50 4.39
CA PHE A 144 -3.67 5.79 4.76
C PHE A 144 -4.87 6.15 3.88
N ARG A 145 -4.76 5.95 2.57
CA ARG A 145 -5.89 6.04 1.64
C ARG A 145 -5.85 4.80 0.76
N ASP A 146 -6.87 3.99 0.91
CA ASP A 146 -7.02 2.72 0.23
C ASP A 146 -8.11 2.86 -0.82
N SER A 147 -7.72 3.06 -2.08
CA SER A 147 -8.64 3.26 -3.19
C SER A 147 -8.52 2.12 -4.19
N PHE A 148 -9.65 1.57 -4.60
CA PHE A 148 -9.69 0.51 -5.59
C PHE A 148 -10.91 0.62 -6.50
N SER A 149 -10.84 -0.06 -7.64
CA SER A 149 -11.96 -0.16 -8.57
C SER A 149 -12.02 -1.57 -9.15
N SER A 150 -13.25 -2.06 -9.39
CA SER A 150 -13.48 -3.31 -10.12
C SER A 150 -13.30 -3.10 -11.64
N ASN A 151 -12.91 -4.17 -12.35
CA ASN A 151 -12.95 -4.25 -13.80
C ASN A 151 -14.32 -4.68 -14.33
N HIS A 152 -15.26 -4.99 -13.44
CA HIS A 152 -16.60 -5.44 -13.75
C HIS A 152 -17.63 -4.35 -13.46
N ASN A 153 -18.75 -4.41 -14.17
CA ASN A 153 -19.88 -3.52 -13.89
C ASN A 153 -20.50 -3.83 -12.52
N PRO A 154 -21.03 -2.83 -11.81
CA PRO A 154 -21.82 -3.06 -10.59
C PRO A 154 -22.97 -4.04 -10.88
N LYS A 155 -23.14 -5.00 -9.99
CA LYS A 155 -24.28 -5.93 -10.03
C LYS A 155 -25.49 -5.31 -9.37
#